data_68e723eb54a285342791005c73beab71
#
_entry.id   68e723eb54a285342791005c73beab71
#
_cell.length_a   1.000
_cell.length_b   1.000
_cell.length_c   1.000
_cell.angle_alpha   90.00
_cell.angle_beta   90.00
_cell.angle_gamma   90.00
#
_symmetry.space_group_name_H-M   'P 1'
#
loop_
_entity.id
_entity.type
_entity.pdbx_description
1 polymer ?
#
loop_
_entity_poly.entity_id
_entity_poly.type
_entity_poly.pdbx_seq_one_letter_code
_entity_poly.pdbx_strand_id
1 'polypeptide(L)'
;MGEKRKINVELNLYEEDLKKVLNICGAHDLELGQLLENFISDLVDGKERNGSDEVDLAGKWFQRCWFGMFPEETFLRYVINYNSVEVVYNAICEMEEMEEYLKKIENDPDYEKECIDDCKQAILERKETILEFYDDYVTESEEVQEWPAAIASVKEYGAKFEQFFDFEE
;
A
#
# COMPACT_ATOMS: atom_id res chain seq x y z
N MET A 1 1.98 21.02 -4.67
CA MET A 1 1.41 20.61 -5.98
C MET A 1 2.23 19.40 -6.41
N GLY A 2 1.65 18.18 -6.27
CA GLY A 2 2.42 16.93 -6.47
C GLY A 2 2.95 16.84 -7.89
N GLU A 3 4.17 16.31 -8.03
CA GLU A 3 4.80 16.07 -9.32
C GLU A 3 4.24 14.80 -9.96
N LYS A 4 4.12 14.81 -11.31
CA LYS A 4 3.82 13.59 -12.05
C LYS A 4 5.03 12.67 -12.03
N ARG A 5 4.84 11.43 -11.62
CA ARG A 5 5.85 10.37 -11.69
C ARG A 5 5.54 9.44 -12.87
N LYS A 6 6.57 9.07 -13.62
CA LYS A 6 6.43 8.07 -14.68
C LYS A 6 6.59 6.69 -14.08
N ILE A 7 5.58 5.84 -14.29
CA ILE A 7 5.60 4.43 -13.91
C ILE A 7 5.57 3.56 -15.15
N ASN A 8 6.14 2.36 -15.08
CA ASN A 8 6.05 1.36 -16.14
C ASN A 8 5.11 0.24 -15.67
N VAL A 9 4.14 -0.12 -16.52
CA VAL A 9 3.20 -1.20 -16.27
C VAL A 9 3.40 -2.27 -17.34
N GLU A 10 3.52 -3.52 -16.92
CA GLU A 10 3.56 -4.67 -17.82
C GLU A 10 2.14 -5.23 -17.98
N LEU A 11 1.68 -5.35 -19.22
CA LEU A 11 0.38 -5.90 -19.56
C LEU A 11 0.53 -7.20 -20.33
N ASN A 12 -0.11 -8.26 -19.85
CA ASN A 12 -0.17 -9.56 -20.52
C ASN A 12 -1.51 -9.68 -21.25
N LEU A 13 -1.53 -9.39 -22.55
CA LEU A 13 -2.72 -9.42 -23.39
C LEU A 13 -2.57 -10.48 -24.49
N TYR A 14 -3.68 -11.09 -24.90
CA TYR A 14 -3.70 -11.87 -26.13
C TYR A 14 -3.46 -10.97 -27.33
N GLU A 15 -2.76 -11.47 -28.34
CA GLU A 15 -2.39 -10.70 -29.55
C GLU A 15 -3.61 -10.08 -30.25
N GLU A 16 -4.72 -10.79 -30.29
CA GLU A 16 -5.97 -10.29 -30.88
C GLU A 16 -6.55 -9.10 -30.10
N ASP A 17 -6.50 -9.15 -28.77
CA ASP A 17 -7.02 -8.07 -27.91
C ASP A 17 -6.10 -6.86 -27.95
N LEU A 18 -4.78 -7.08 -28.01
CA LEU A 18 -3.82 -6.01 -28.21
C LEU A 18 -4.08 -5.29 -29.54
N LYS A 19 -4.26 -6.02 -30.65
CA LYS A 19 -4.59 -5.43 -31.95
C LYS A 19 -5.86 -4.61 -31.90
N LYS A 20 -6.92 -5.12 -31.25
CA LYS A 20 -8.21 -4.40 -31.11
C LYS A 20 -8.06 -3.10 -30.34
N VAL A 21 -7.40 -3.15 -29.16
CA VAL A 21 -7.23 -1.92 -28.35
C VAL A 21 -6.35 -0.89 -29.03
N LEU A 22 -5.27 -1.31 -29.72
CA LEU A 22 -4.44 -0.39 -30.49
C LEU A 22 -5.21 0.28 -31.65
N ASN A 23 -6.11 -0.47 -32.31
CA ASN A 23 -6.96 0.11 -33.35
C ASN A 23 -7.97 1.12 -32.77
N ILE A 24 -8.56 0.82 -31.62
CA ILE A 24 -9.45 1.76 -30.91
C ILE A 24 -8.69 3.01 -30.53
N CYS A 25 -7.53 2.90 -29.92
CA CYS A 25 -6.69 4.03 -29.55
C CYS A 25 -6.28 4.85 -30.79
N GLY A 26 -5.76 4.19 -31.83
CA GLY A 26 -5.32 4.85 -33.05
C GLY A 26 -6.43 5.57 -33.81
N ALA A 27 -7.67 5.08 -33.76
CA ALA A 27 -8.82 5.77 -34.36
C ALA A 27 -9.17 7.11 -33.67
N HIS A 28 -8.62 7.34 -32.48
CA HIS A 28 -8.85 8.55 -31.67
C HIS A 28 -7.55 9.30 -31.34
N ASP A 29 -6.48 9.04 -32.06
CA ASP A 29 -5.14 9.65 -31.85
C ASP A 29 -4.63 9.49 -30.41
N LEU A 30 -4.96 8.36 -29.76
CA LEU A 30 -4.53 8.00 -28.41
C LEU A 30 -3.45 6.93 -28.43
N GLU A 31 -2.54 7.00 -27.49
CA GLU A 31 -1.67 5.86 -27.13
C GLU A 31 -2.33 5.00 -26.04
N LEU A 32 -1.96 3.72 -25.98
CA LEU A 32 -2.48 2.81 -24.94
C LEU A 32 -2.16 3.32 -23.53
N GLY A 33 -0.98 3.92 -23.32
CA GLY A 33 -0.61 4.54 -22.05
C GLY A 33 -1.57 5.67 -21.65
N GLN A 34 -1.91 6.55 -22.59
CA GLN A 34 -2.86 7.66 -22.34
C GLN A 34 -4.27 7.15 -22.01
N LEU A 35 -4.72 6.08 -22.69
CA LEU A 35 -6.00 5.43 -22.34
C LEU A 35 -6.01 4.95 -20.89
N LEU A 36 -4.93 4.29 -20.44
CA LEU A 36 -4.81 3.81 -19.06
C LEU A 36 -4.66 4.96 -18.05
N GLU A 37 -3.91 6.00 -18.38
CA GLU A 37 -3.78 7.21 -17.55
C GLU A 37 -5.14 7.87 -17.31
N ASN A 38 -5.93 8.05 -18.37
CA ASN A 38 -7.27 8.62 -18.29
C ASN A 38 -8.19 7.74 -17.43
N PHE A 39 -8.20 6.44 -17.66
CA PHE A 39 -9.02 5.52 -16.89
C PHE A 39 -8.63 5.51 -15.40
N ILE A 40 -7.35 5.50 -15.07
CA ILE A 40 -6.88 5.57 -13.68
C ILE A 40 -7.26 6.90 -13.05
N SER A 41 -7.11 8.02 -13.78
CA SER A 41 -7.50 9.34 -13.28
C SER A 41 -8.98 9.42 -12.95
N ASP A 42 -9.85 8.84 -13.79
CA ASP A 42 -11.29 8.78 -13.52
C ASP A 42 -11.58 7.86 -12.33
N LEU A 43 -10.92 6.69 -12.24
CA LEU A 43 -11.14 5.73 -11.17
C LEU A 43 -10.81 6.28 -9.76
N VAL A 44 -9.75 7.08 -9.64
CA VAL A 44 -9.30 7.63 -8.35
C VAL A 44 -9.76 9.07 -8.09
N ASP A 45 -10.72 9.59 -8.87
CA ASP A 45 -11.14 10.99 -8.81
C ASP A 45 -9.95 11.97 -8.94
N GLY A 46 -9.02 11.63 -9.82
CA GLY A 46 -7.74 12.30 -9.97
C GLY A 46 -7.86 13.73 -10.55
N LYS A 47 -6.74 14.45 -10.54
CA LYS A 47 -6.67 15.85 -11.00
C LYS A 47 -6.98 16.02 -12.49
N GLU A 48 -6.77 15.00 -13.30
CA GLU A 48 -6.98 15.00 -14.75
C GLU A 48 -8.19 14.16 -15.18
N ARG A 49 -9.12 13.91 -14.25
CA ARG A 49 -10.36 13.19 -14.57
C ARG A 49 -11.19 13.92 -15.61
N ASN A 50 -11.93 13.16 -16.43
CA ASN A 50 -12.74 13.73 -17.51
C ASN A 50 -14.06 14.36 -17.00
N GLY A 51 -14.59 13.91 -15.85
CA GLY A 51 -15.81 14.45 -15.27
C GLY A 51 -16.32 13.58 -14.12
N SER A 52 -17.32 14.05 -13.39
CA SER A 52 -17.92 13.32 -12.25
C SER A 52 -18.67 12.06 -12.69
N ASP A 53 -19.31 12.09 -13.82
CA ASP A 53 -20.00 10.95 -14.43
C ASP A 53 -19.02 9.87 -14.92
N GLU A 54 -17.85 10.25 -15.41
CA GLU A 54 -16.79 9.30 -15.77
C GLU A 54 -16.19 8.63 -14.52
N VAL A 55 -16.01 9.34 -13.41
CA VAL A 55 -15.63 8.77 -12.11
C VAL A 55 -16.63 7.71 -11.66
N ASP A 56 -17.94 8.01 -11.73
CA ASP A 56 -18.99 7.07 -11.40
C ASP A 56 -18.99 5.82 -12.31
N LEU A 57 -18.72 6.00 -13.60
CA LEU A 57 -18.66 4.90 -14.56
C LEU A 57 -17.42 4.01 -14.33
N ALA A 58 -16.26 4.63 -14.10
CA ALA A 58 -15.02 3.91 -13.78
C ALA A 58 -15.17 3.13 -12.46
N GLY A 59 -15.74 3.74 -11.43
CA GLY A 59 -16.05 3.09 -10.16
C GLY A 59 -17.01 1.90 -10.31
N LYS A 60 -18.09 2.05 -11.09
CA LYS A 60 -19.03 0.95 -11.38
C LYS A 60 -18.39 -0.18 -12.18
N TRP A 61 -17.47 0.14 -13.08
CA TRP A 61 -16.71 -0.88 -13.81
C TRP A 61 -15.78 -1.63 -12.87
N PHE A 62 -15.05 -0.92 -12.03
CA PHE A 62 -14.16 -1.49 -11.04
C PHE A 62 -14.90 -2.43 -10.08
N GLN A 63 -16.04 -1.98 -9.54
CA GLN A 63 -16.89 -2.82 -8.68
C GLN A 63 -17.31 -4.12 -9.35
N ARG A 64 -17.59 -4.10 -10.66
CA ARG A 64 -17.93 -5.32 -11.42
C ARG A 64 -16.74 -6.24 -11.66
N CYS A 65 -15.54 -5.71 -11.75
CA CYS A 65 -14.31 -6.53 -11.83
C CYS A 65 -14.06 -7.31 -10.54
N TRP A 66 -14.51 -6.77 -9.40
CA TRP A 66 -14.47 -7.43 -8.09
C TRP A 66 -15.73 -8.25 -7.80
N PHE A 67 -16.57 -8.40 -8.79
CA PHE A 67 -17.87 -9.03 -8.67
C PHE A 67 -17.78 -10.47 -8.15
N GLY A 68 -18.54 -10.75 -7.07
CA GLY A 68 -18.65 -12.07 -6.45
C GLY A 68 -17.45 -12.48 -5.58
N MET A 69 -16.47 -11.61 -5.43
CA MET A 69 -15.42 -11.78 -4.45
C MET A 69 -15.73 -10.87 -3.26
N PHE A 70 -16.25 -11.45 -2.19
CA PHE A 70 -16.12 -10.85 -0.86
C PHE A 70 -14.74 -11.33 -0.36
N PRO A 71 -13.70 -10.54 -0.54
CA PRO A 71 -12.39 -10.96 -0.13
C PRO A 71 -12.38 -11.02 1.39
N GLU A 72 -11.72 -12.06 1.93
CA GLU A 72 -11.46 -12.16 3.36
C GLU A 72 -10.92 -10.83 3.89
N GLU A 73 -11.42 -10.37 5.03
CA GLU A 73 -10.95 -9.16 5.65
C GLU A 73 -9.64 -9.45 6.36
N THR A 74 -8.53 -9.14 5.68
CA THR A 74 -7.19 -9.30 6.23
C THR A 74 -6.73 -8.01 6.88
N PHE A 75 -5.77 -8.09 7.81
CA PHE A 75 -5.17 -6.91 8.43
C PHE A 75 -4.60 -5.92 7.40
N LEU A 76 -3.94 -6.43 6.36
CA LEU A 76 -3.47 -5.57 5.26
C LEU A 76 -4.62 -4.79 4.60
N ARG A 77 -5.74 -5.45 4.33
CA ARG A 77 -6.89 -4.78 3.72
C ARG A 77 -7.50 -3.76 4.67
N TYR A 78 -7.59 -4.08 5.95
CA TYR A 78 -8.02 -3.17 6.98
C TYR A 78 -7.20 -1.87 6.95
N VAL A 79 -5.87 -1.95 7.06
CA VAL A 79 -5.03 -0.75 7.06
C VAL A 79 -5.03 0.01 5.73
N ILE A 80 -5.24 -0.66 4.59
CA ILE A 80 -5.44 0.01 3.29
C ILE A 80 -6.76 0.80 3.29
N ASN A 81 -7.86 0.20 3.74
CA ASN A 81 -9.18 0.85 3.76
C ASN A 81 -9.20 2.09 4.66
N TYR A 82 -8.43 2.08 5.74
CA TYR A 82 -8.27 3.22 6.64
C TYR A 82 -7.15 4.19 6.24
N ASN A 83 -6.54 4.00 5.06
CA ASN A 83 -5.42 4.80 4.55
C ASN A 83 -4.23 4.88 5.52
N SER A 84 -3.98 3.81 6.25
CA SER A 84 -2.98 3.73 7.33
C SER A 84 -1.83 2.76 7.00
N VAL A 85 -1.82 2.18 5.80
CA VAL A 85 -0.83 1.15 5.42
C VAL A 85 0.61 1.65 5.51
N GLU A 86 0.87 2.91 5.15
CA GLU A 86 2.18 3.54 5.23
C GLU A 86 2.65 3.67 6.67
N VAL A 87 1.79 4.18 7.55
CA VAL A 87 2.10 4.34 8.98
C VAL A 87 2.46 2.99 9.62
N VAL A 88 1.65 1.96 9.35
CA VAL A 88 1.88 0.62 9.90
C VAL A 88 3.14 -0.02 9.30
N TYR A 89 3.37 0.13 7.99
CA TYR A 89 4.57 -0.38 7.32
C TYR A 89 5.84 0.25 7.88
N ASN A 90 5.88 1.58 8.01
CA ASN A 90 7.03 2.30 8.56
C ASN A 90 7.29 1.89 10.01
N ALA A 91 6.25 1.79 10.84
CA ALA A 91 6.41 1.33 12.22
C ALA A 91 6.98 -0.09 12.31
N ILE A 92 6.60 -1.00 11.41
CA ILE A 92 7.16 -2.36 11.34
C ILE A 92 8.65 -2.31 10.96
N CYS A 93 9.02 -1.57 9.91
CA CYS A 93 10.40 -1.46 9.45
C CYS A 93 11.30 -0.85 10.52
N GLU A 94 10.90 0.27 11.11
CA GLU A 94 11.65 0.94 12.16
C GLU A 94 11.81 0.05 13.41
N MET A 95 10.77 -0.66 13.82
CA MET A 95 10.84 -1.59 14.93
C MET A 95 11.88 -2.68 14.67
N GLU A 96 11.88 -3.29 13.48
CA GLU A 96 12.84 -4.34 13.12
C GLU A 96 14.28 -3.83 13.04
N GLU A 97 14.49 -2.65 12.48
CA GLU A 97 15.81 -2.00 12.44
C GLU A 97 16.35 -1.73 13.85
N MET A 98 15.49 -1.22 14.73
CA MET A 98 15.84 -0.97 16.12
C MET A 98 16.11 -2.26 16.90
N GLU A 99 15.36 -3.34 16.64
CA GLU A 99 15.63 -4.66 17.21
C GLU A 99 16.98 -5.22 16.76
N GLU A 100 17.34 -5.03 15.48
CA GLU A 100 18.66 -5.44 14.99
C GLU A 100 19.80 -4.59 15.59
N TYR A 101 19.56 -3.29 15.74
CA TYR A 101 20.51 -2.40 16.39
C TYR A 101 20.69 -2.76 17.87
N LEU A 102 19.60 -2.98 18.58
CA LEU A 102 19.63 -3.40 20.00
C LEU A 102 20.46 -4.69 20.21
N LYS A 103 20.30 -5.70 19.35
CA LYS A 103 21.10 -6.93 19.41
C LYS A 103 22.61 -6.68 19.30
N LYS A 104 23.02 -5.63 18.59
CA LYS A 104 24.44 -5.25 18.43
C LYS A 104 24.99 -4.56 19.66
N ILE A 105 24.20 -3.68 20.29
CA ILE A 105 24.64 -2.82 21.39
C ILE A 105 24.40 -3.41 22.80
N GLU A 106 23.43 -4.31 22.96
CA GLU A 106 22.96 -4.79 24.27
C GLU A 106 24.06 -5.46 25.11
N ASN A 107 25.07 -6.07 24.47
CA ASN A 107 26.17 -6.73 25.14
C ASN A 107 27.54 -6.03 24.91
N ASP A 108 27.52 -4.84 24.34
CA ASP A 108 28.71 -4.07 24.05
C ASP A 108 28.99 -3.10 25.22
N PRO A 109 30.17 -3.25 25.93
CA PRO A 109 30.48 -2.42 27.07
C PRO A 109 30.77 -0.95 26.74
N ASP A 110 30.91 -0.62 25.46
CA ASP A 110 31.15 0.76 25.01
C ASP A 110 29.86 1.58 24.92
N TYR A 111 28.70 0.92 25.04
CA TYR A 111 27.40 1.60 25.00
C TYR A 111 26.85 1.86 26.39
N GLU A 112 26.41 3.08 26.62
CA GLU A 112 25.76 3.49 27.87
C GLU A 112 24.39 2.83 28.03
N LYS A 113 24.04 2.48 29.27
CA LYS A 113 22.76 1.86 29.60
C LYS A 113 21.57 2.70 29.14
N GLU A 114 21.70 4.02 29.21
CA GLU A 114 20.66 4.96 28.78
C GLU A 114 20.33 4.78 27.29
N CYS A 115 21.32 4.64 26.43
CA CYS A 115 21.13 4.39 25.00
C CYS A 115 20.40 3.07 24.72
N ILE A 116 20.70 2.03 25.52
CA ILE A 116 20.03 0.72 25.41
C ILE A 116 18.57 0.84 25.86
N ASP A 117 18.31 1.56 26.94
CA ASP A 117 16.96 1.77 27.48
C ASP A 117 16.10 2.64 26.52
N ASP A 118 16.70 3.67 25.92
CA ASP A 118 16.02 4.50 24.88
C ASP A 118 15.66 3.67 23.64
N CYS A 119 16.58 2.82 23.18
CA CYS A 119 16.29 1.93 22.06
C CYS A 119 15.16 0.95 22.36
N LYS A 120 15.12 0.38 23.57
CA LYS A 120 14.02 -0.49 24.02
C LYS A 120 12.68 0.26 24.08
N GLN A 121 12.71 1.49 24.54
CA GLN A 121 11.51 2.33 24.60
C GLN A 121 10.99 2.64 23.20
N ALA A 122 11.87 2.99 22.27
CA ALA A 122 11.48 3.25 20.88
C ALA A 122 10.86 2.01 20.21
N ILE A 123 11.40 0.80 20.44
CA ILE A 123 10.82 -0.46 19.97
C ILE A 123 9.40 -0.64 20.52
N LEU A 124 9.17 -0.35 21.80
CA LEU A 124 7.87 -0.46 22.43
C LEU A 124 6.86 0.51 21.80
N GLU A 125 7.25 1.75 21.57
CA GLU A 125 6.38 2.77 20.94
C GLU A 125 5.95 2.36 19.52
N ARG A 126 6.88 1.84 18.71
CA ARG A 126 6.53 1.33 17.37
C ARG A 126 5.59 0.12 17.45
N LYS A 127 5.85 -0.78 18.39
CA LYS A 127 4.98 -1.92 18.61
C LYS A 127 3.59 -1.52 19.07
N GLU A 128 3.46 -0.54 19.94
CA GLU A 128 2.18 0.01 20.38
C GLU A 128 1.40 0.59 19.22
N THR A 129 2.07 1.37 18.35
CA THR A 129 1.45 1.89 17.12
C THR A 129 0.85 0.76 16.25
N ILE A 130 1.60 -0.32 16.03
CA ILE A 130 1.09 -1.43 15.22
C ILE A 130 -0.06 -2.14 15.93
N LEU A 131 0.04 -2.31 17.25
CA LEU A 131 -0.98 -2.99 18.06
C LEU A 131 -2.30 -2.21 18.09
N GLU A 132 -2.29 -0.89 18.12
CA GLU A 132 -3.51 -0.08 18.05
C GLU A 132 -4.33 -0.43 16.79
N PHE A 133 -3.71 -0.43 15.62
CA PHE A 133 -4.39 -0.83 14.38
C PHE A 133 -4.81 -2.30 14.36
N TYR A 134 -4.00 -3.18 14.94
CA TYR A 134 -4.32 -4.60 14.96
C TYR A 134 -5.46 -4.92 15.92
N ASP A 135 -5.54 -4.28 17.06
CA ASP A 135 -6.61 -4.47 18.05
C ASP A 135 -7.95 -3.94 17.51
N ASP A 136 -7.92 -2.82 16.77
CA ASP A 136 -9.10 -2.30 16.08
C ASP A 136 -9.56 -3.29 15.00
N TYR A 137 -8.62 -3.80 14.19
CA TYR A 137 -8.93 -4.85 13.20
C TYR A 137 -9.55 -6.11 13.84
N VAL A 138 -8.99 -6.58 14.96
CA VAL A 138 -9.52 -7.74 15.71
C VAL A 138 -10.93 -7.49 16.22
N THR A 139 -11.22 -6.25 16.59
CA THR A 139 -12.54 -5.85 17.12
C THR A 139 -13.60 -5.77 16.02
N GLU A 140 -13.20 -5.36 14.81
CA GLU A 140 -14.12 -5.12 13.70
C GLU A 140 -14.30 -6.33 12.77
N SER A 141 -13.36 -7.29 12.77
CA SER A 141 -13.34 -8.42 11.84
C SER A 141 -14.00 -9.67 12.42
N GLU A 142 -14.81 -10.37 11.61
CA GLU A 142 -15.41 -11.67 11.98
C GLU A 142 -14.38 -12.80 12.00
N GLU A 143 -13.41 -12.75 11.06
CA GLU A 143 -12.29 -13.70 11.00
C GLU A 143 -10.98 -12.92 11.14
N VAL A 144 -10.18 -13.27 12.14
CA VAL A 144 -8.95 -12.56 12.50
C VAL A 144 -7.74 -13.30 11.94
N GLN A 145 -6.94 -12.59 11.17
CA GLN A 145 -5.64 -13.07 10.71
C GLN A 145 -4.64 -13.08 11.86
N GLU A 146 -3.90 -14.18 12.02
CA GLU A 146 -2.88 -14.30 13.07
C GLU A 146 -1.78 -13.24 12.91
N TRP A 147 -1.31 -12.68 14.03
CA TRP A 147 -0.32 -11.61 14.09
C TRP A 147 0.89 -11.78 13.14
N PRO A 148 1.62 -12.93 13.12
CA PRO A 148 2.78 -13.06 12.22
C PRO A 148 2.42 -12.96 10.73
N ALA A 149 1.27 -13.49 10.35
CA ALA A 149 0.79 -13.44 8.97
C ALA A 149 0.29 -12.02 8.61
N ALA A 150 -0.34 -11.33 9.54
CA ALA A 150 -0.78 -9.96 9.41
C ALA A 150 0.40 -9.02 9.13
N ILE A 151 1.45 -9.08 9.95
CA ILE A 151 2.67 -8.29 9.78
C ILE A 151 3.37 -8.61 8.47
N ALA A 152 3.52 -9.90 8.14
CA ALA A 152 4.17 -10.32 6.89
C ALA A 152 3.45 -9.78 5.65
N SER A 153 2.10 -9.77 5.65
CA SER A 153 1.32 -9.25 4.52
C SER A 153 1.49 -7.74 4.31
N VAL A 154 1.53 -6.96 5.38
CA VAL A 154 1.78 -5.51 5.31
C VAL A 154 3.20 -5.24 4.81
N LYS A 155 4.21 -5.96 5.30
CA LYS A 155 5.59 -5.83 4.84
C LYS A 155 5.75 -6.15 3.36
N GLU A 156 5.19 -7.27 2.90
CA GLU A 156 5.26 -7.65 1.48
C GLU A 156 4.61 -6.61 0.58
N TYR A 157 3.47 -6.07 1.02
CA TYR A 157 2.79 -5.02 0.28
C TYR A 157 3.59 -3.71 0.30
N GLY A 158 4.02 -3.25 1.47
CA GLY A 158 4.76 -2.00 1.64
C GLY A 158 6.06 -1.98 0.85
N ALA A 159 6.83 -3.08 0.86
CA ALA A 159 8.06 -3.20 0.10
C ALA A 159 7.88 -3.02 -1.43
N LYS A 160 6.69 -3.28 -1.99
CA LYS A 160 6.38 -3.02 -3.40
C LYS A 160 6.14 -1.54 -3.69
N PHE A 161 5.70 -0.80 -2.69
CA PHE A 161 5.23 0.58 -2.83
C PHE A 161 6.05 1.60 -2.03
N GLU A 162 7.09 1.16 -1.32
CA GLU A 162 7.97 1.99 -0.49
C GLU A 162 8.44 3.28 -1.18
N GLN A 163 8.78 3.19 -2.47
CA GLN A 163 9.19 4.35 -3.27
C GLN A 163 8.12 5.43 -3.43
N PHE A 164 6.86 5.15 -3.06
CA PHE A 164 5.72 6.06 -3.13
C PHE A 164 5.28 6.56 -1.76
N PHE A 165 5.80 5.98 -0.68
CA PHE A 165 5.52 6.44 0.67
C PHE A 165 6.38 7.66 0.98
N ASP A 166 5.79 8.65 1.61
CA ASP A 166 6.51 9.83 2.07
C ASP A 166 7.12 9.49 3.44
N PHE A 167 8.40 9.15 3.46
CA PHE A 167 9.15 9.08 4.71
C PHE A 167 9.33 10.52 5.20
N GLU A 168 8.67 10.89 6.28
CA GLU A 168 8.98 12.14 6.99
C GLU A 168 10.43 12.01 7.54
N GLU A 169 11.35 12.84 7.00
CA GLU A 169 12.72 13.00 7.54
C GLU A 169 12.72 13.76 8.86
#